data_dcc8b71aa638cbe24ec6983482cf440a
#
_entry.id   dcc8b71aa638cbe24ec6983482cf440a
#
_cell.length_a   1.000
_cell.length_b   1.000
_cell.length_c   1.000
_cell.angle_alpha   90.00
_cell.angle_beta   90.00
_cell.angle_gamma   90.00
#
_symmetry.space_group_name_H-M   'P 1'
#
loop_
_entity.id
_entity.type
_entity.pdbx_description
1 polymer ?
#
loop_
_entity_poly.entity_id
_entity_poly.type
_entity_poly.pdbx_seq_one_letter_code
_entity_poly.pdbx_strand_id
1 'polypeptide(L)'
;RSIGPIAVSSGRFDFSEVTKNPLYMPDAEAAENAENYLDACMTELNSSGGIVECIIKGMPAGIGDPVFEKLNANLAKAVMSIGAVKGFEIGDGFDVAKATGKNNNDAFVLGEDGRIAKATNHAGGILGGMSDGSDIILRAAIKPTPSIAATQRTVNQSLSLIHISEPTR
;
A
#
# COMPACT_ATOMS: atom_id res chain seq x y z
N ARG A 1 3.68 -1.74 -4.37
CA ARG A 1 4.97 -1.06 -4.22
C ARG A 1 6.07 -1.95 -3.63
N SER A 2 5.69 -3.04 -2.98
CA SER A 2 6.65 -4.06 -2.58
C SER A 2 6.02 -5.45 -2.53
N ILE A 3 6.84 -6.47 -2.72
CA ILE A 3 6.52 -7.88 -2.45
C ILE A 3 7.55 -8.36 -1.43
N GLY A 4 7.08 -8.71 -0.23
CA GLY A 4 7.97 -8.96 0.89
C GLY A 4 8.95 -7.80 1.11
N PRO A 5 10.26 -8.05 1.19
CA PRO A 5 11.30 -7.04 1.36
C PRO A 5 11.67 -6.32 0.06
N ILE A 6 11.22 -6.81 -1.10
CA ILE A 6 11.58 -6.25 -2.41
C ILE A 6 10.66 -5.07 -2.71
N ALA A 7 11.20 -3.86 -2.66
CA ALA A 7 10.48 -2.62 -2.93
C ALA A 7 10.93 -1.97 -4.25
N VAL A 8 10.00 -1.28 -4.89
CA VAL A 8 10.31 -0.41 -6.03
C VAL A 8 11.15 0.77 -5.54
N SER A 9 12.28 1.01 -6.18
CA SER A 9 13.17 2.10 -5.84
C SER A 9 12.53 3.46 -6.15
N SER A 10 12.83 4.45 -5.31
CA SER A 10 12.41 5.83 -5.56
C SER A 10 12.97 6.32 -6.89
N GLY A 11 12.11 6.86 -7.76
CA GLY A 11 12.48 7.36 -9.09
C GLY A 11 12.51 6.31 -10.21
N ARG A 12 12.29 5.03 -9.92
CA ARG A 12 12.19 3.95 -10.92
C ARG A 12 10.77 3.48 -11.18
N PHE A 13 9.84 4.42 -11.19
CA PHE A 13 8.43 4.11 -11.41
C PHE A 13 8.08 4.34 -12.89
N ASP A 14 8.02 3.27 -13.69
CA ASP A 14 7.57 3.31 -15.08
C ASP A 14 6.28 2.51 -15.24
N PHE A 15 5.18 3.20 -15.53
CA PHE A 15 3.89 2.54 -15.78
C PHE A 15 3.91 1.61 -16.99
N SER A 16 4.81 1.83 -17.95
CA SER A 16 4.94 0.93 -19.12
C SER A 16 5.49 -0.45 -18.72
N GLU A 17 6.20 -0.56 -17.59
CA GLU A 17 6.73 -1.82 -17.09
C GLU A 17 5.67 -2.68 -16.39
N VAL A 18 4.60 -2.06 -15.85
CA VAL A 18 3.57 -2.75 -15.08
C VAL A 18 2.92 -3.91 -15.82
N THR A 19 2.75 -3.78 -17.15
CA THR A 19 2.14 -4.84 -17.97
C THR A 19 3.14 -5.81 -18.59
N LYS A 20 4.44 -5.61 -18.37
CA LYS A 20 5.51 -6.44 -18.98
C LYS A 20 5.97 -7.58 -18.06
N ASN A 21 5.57 -7.57 -16.79
CA ASN A 21 5.94 -8.60 -15.84
C ASN A 21 4.70 -9.15 -15.12
N PRO A 22 4.72 -10.41 -14.66
CA PRO A 22 3.56 -11.05 -14.03
C PRO A 22 3.20 -10.50 -12.66
N LEU A 23 4.08 -9.73 -12.05
CA LEU A 23 3.89 -9.13 -10.71
C LEU A 23 3.32 -7.71 -10.78
N TYR A 24 3.12 -7.20 -12.00
CA TYR A 24 2.63 -5.82 -12.22
C TYR A 24 3.47 -4.76 -11.50
N MET A 25 4.78 -4.99 -11.39
CA MET A 25 5.70 -4.04 -10.78
C MET A 25 6.16 -2.99 -11.80
N PRO A 26 6.22 -1.71 -11.41
CA PRO A 26 6.63 -0.61 -12.30
C PRO A 26 8.15 -0.42 -12.40
N ASP A 27 8.94 -1.40 -12.01
CA ASP A 27 10.41 -1.41 -12.03
C ASP A 27 10.86 -2.83 -12.40
N ALA A 28 11.52 -2.97 -13.55
CA ALA A 28 11.91 -4.27 -14.08
C ALA A 28 12.91 -5.02 -13.17
N GLU A 29 13.88 -4.32 -12.58
CA GLU A 29 14.83 -4.92 -11.65
C GLU A 29 14.16 -5.39 -10.35
N ALA A 30 13.24 -4.56 -9.82
CA ALA A 30 12.46 -4.96 -8.66
C ALA A 30 11.51 -6.13 -8.97
N ALA A 31 10.97 -6.22 -10.18
CA ALA A 31 10.15 -7.35 -10.62
C ALA A 31 10.95 -8.66 -10.64
N GLU A 32 12.14 -8.66 -11.25
CA GLU A 32 13.03 -9.84 -11.28
C GLU A 32 13.42 -10.28 -9.87
N ASN A 33 13.84 -9.33 -9.02
CA ASN A 33 14.17 -9.62 -7.63
C ASN A 33 12.97 -10.18 -6.84
N ALA A 34 11.76 -9.69 -7.11
CA ALA A 34 10.55 -10.18 -6.46
C ALA A 34 10.17 -11.59 -6.94
N GLU A 35 10.35 -11.91 -8.23
CA GLU A 35 10.16 -13.28 -8.75
C GLU A 35 11.11 -14.25 -8.04
N ASN A 36 12.40 -13.94 -7.99
CA ASN A 36 13.40 -14.76 -7.30
C ASN A 36 13.06 -14.95 -5.80
N TYR A 37 12.59 -13.89 -5.16
CA TYR A 37 12.15 -13.96 -3.76
C TYR A 37 10.92 -14.86 -3.58
N LEU A 38 9.93 -14.76 -4.47
CA LEU A 38 8.74 -15.62 -4.42
C LEU A 38 9.05 -17.09 -4.69
N ASP A 39 9.97 -17.37 -5.61
CA ASP A 39 10.45 -18.73 -5.89
C ASP A 39 11.15 -19.34 -4.66
N ALA A 40 11.94 -18.54 -3.94
CA ALA A 40 12.52 -18.96 -2.68
C ALA A 40 11.43 -19.24 -1.62
N CYS A 41 10.43 -18.37 -1.50
CA CYS A 41 9.28 -18.61 -0.61
C CYS A 41 8.55 -19.91 -0.96
N MET A 42 8.32 -20.20 -2.24
CA MET A 42 7.67 -21.44 -2.68
C MET A 42 8.52 -22.67 -2.33
N THR A 43 9.83 -22.59 -2.51
CA THR A 43 10.77 -23.67 -2.15
C THR A 43 10.73 -23.96 -0.65
N GLU A 44 10.55 -22.93 0.17
CA GLU A 44 10.41 -23.04 1.63
C GLU A 44 8.98 -23.39 2.07
N LEU A 45 8.06 -23.64 1.13
CA LEU A 45 6.64 -23.90 1.40
C LEU A 45 5.98 -22.76 2.21
N ASN A 46 6.41 -21.53 1.95
CA ASN A 46 6.04 -20.31 2.67
C ASN A 46 5.23 -19.37 1.76
N SER A 47 4.81 -18.24 2.30
CA SER A 47 4.09 -17.18 1.58
C SER A 47 4.66 -15.80 1.89
N SER A 48 4.36 -14.81 1.04
CA SER A 48 4.79 -13.43 1.22
C SER A 48 3.60 -12.48 1.34
N GLY A 49 3.78 -11.43 2.10
CA GLY A 49 2.94 -10.24 2.06
C GLY A 49 3.49 -9.20 1.09
N GLY A 50 2.89 -8.02 1.10
CA GLY A 50 3.35 -6.92 0.26
C GLY A 50 2.59 -5.63 0.52
N ILE A 51 2.98 -4.58 -0.20
CA ILE A 51 2.31 -3.27 -0.20
C ILE A 51 1.85 -2.96 -1.61
N VAL A 52 0.56 -2.70 -1.76
CA VAL A 52 -0.03 -2.17 -2.99
C VAL A 52 -0.16 -0.66 -2.84
N GLU A 53 0.26 0.08 -3.85
CA GLU A 53 0.04 1.53 -3.95
C GLU A 53 -1.01 1.80 -5.03
N CYS A 54 -1.97 2.66 -4.71
CA CYS A 54 -2.97 3.14 -5.64
C CYS A 54 -2.85 4.65 -5.79
N ILE A 55 -2.84 5.13 -7.03
CA ILE A 55 -2.81 6.54 -7.38
C ILE A 55 -4.11 6.86 -8.13
N ILE A 56 -4.93 7.75 -7.56
CA ILE A 56 -6.18 8.21 -8.17
C ILE A 56 -5.93 9.59 -8.75
N LYS A 57 -6.08 9.72 -10.06
CA LYS A 57 -5.86 10.96 -10.79
C LYS A 57 -7.17 11.64 -11.18
N GLY A 58 -7.14 12.96 -11.30
CA GLY A 58 -8.26 13.74 -11.79
C GLY A 58 -9.43 13.85 -10.81
N MET A 59 -9.22 13.59 -9.53
CA MET A 59 -10.23 13.81 -8.52
C MET A 59 -10.45 15.33 -8.34
N PRO A 60 -11.70 15.84 -8.49
CA PRO A 60 -11.97 17.24 -8.21
C PRO A 60 -11.78 17.56 -6.72
N ALA A 61 -11.45 18.81 -6.41
CA ALA A 61 -11.39 19.28 -5.03
C ALA A 61 -12.79 19.28 -4.39
N GLY A 62 -12.86 19.02 -3.08
CA GLY A 62 -14.09 19.12 -2.28
C GLY A 62 -14.91 17.84 -2.13
N ILE A 63 -14.39 16.68 -2.53
CA ILE A 63 -15.04 15.39 -2.30
C ILE A 63 -14.70 14.87 -0.89
N GLY A 64 -15.73 14.60 -0.11
CA GLY A 64 -15.65 14.14 1.29
C GLY A 64 -16.36 15.10 2.23
N ASP A 65 -16.85 14.57 3.37
CA ASP A 65 -17.51 15.35 4.40
C ASP A 65 -16.76 15.22 5.72
N PRO A 66 -16.46 16.35 6.43
CA PRO A 66 -16.06 16.28 7.82
C PRO A 66 -17.28 15.81 8.63
N VAL A 67 -17.11 15.13 9.67
CA VAL A 67 -16.18 14.68 10.63
C VAL A 67 -15.92 13.19 10.45
N PHE A 68 -16.99 12.38 10.27
CA PHE A 68 -16.94 10.91 10.16
C PHE A 68 -16.89 10.43 8.70
N GLU A 69 -17.39 11.21 7.76
CA GLU A 69 -17.45 10.89 6.32
C GLU A 69 -16.29 11.53 5.54
N LYS A 70 -15.15 11.74 6.21
CA LYS A 70 -13.90 12.16 5.54
C LYS A 70 -13.52 11.20 4.44
N LEU A 71 -13.03 11.71 3.33
CA LEU A 71 -12.63 10.89 2.18
C LEU A 71 -11.58 9.83 2.58
N ASN A 72 -10.56 10.20 3.35
CA ASN A 72 -9.56 9.25 3.84
C ASN A 72 -10.15 8.20 4.78
N ALA A 73 -11.15 8.53 5.58
CA ALA A 73 -11.83 7.57 6.45
C ALA A 73 -12.64 6.55 5.63
N ASN A 74 -13.37 7.01 4.61
CA ASN A 74 -14.15 6.14 3.72
C ASN A 74 -13.24 5.25 2.85
N LEU A 75 -12.13 5.79 2.33
CA LEU A 75 -11.13 5.00 1.61
C LEU A 75 -10.52 3.94 2.53
N ALA A 76 -10.14 4.30 3.76
CA ALA A 76 -9.62 3.36 4.74
C ALA A 76 -10.64 2.26 5.05
N LYS A 77 -11.90 2.61 5.31
CA LYS A 77 -13.00 1.65 5.55
C LYS A 77 -13.15 0.68 4.39
N ALA A 78 -13.18 1.17 3.15
CA ALA A 78 -13.31 0.34 1.97
C ALA A 78 -12.12 -0.61 1.78
N VAL A 79 -10.88 -0.09 1.87
CA VAL A 79 -9.66 -0.89 1.67
C VAL A 79 -9.45 -1.87 2.83
N MET A 80 -9.69 -1.46 4.07
CA MET A 80 -9.57 -2.34 5.25
C MET A 80 -10.64 -3.45 5.29
N SER A 81 -11.74 -3.33 4.53
CA SER A 81 -12.74 -4.40 4.37
C SER A 81 -12.27 -5.53 3.46
N ILE A 82 -11.21 -5.33 2.69
CA ILE A 82 -10.61 -6.35 1.83
C ILE A 82 -9.87 -7.37 2.70
N GLY A 83 -10.11 -8.65 2.46
CA GLY A 83 -9.44 -9.74 3.18
C GLY A 83 -7.91 -9.64 3.08
N ALA A 84 -7.22 -9.97 4.16
CA ALA A 84 -5.77 -9.92 4.31
C ALA A 84 -5.14 -8.51 4.39
N VAL A 85 -5.86 -7.43 4.15
CA VAL A 85 -5.35 -6.07 4.40
C VAL A 85 -5.19 -5.86 5.91
N LYS A 86 -4.04 -5.31 6.32
CA LYS A 86 -3.65 -5.08 7.72
C LYS A 86 -3.15 -3.67 8.00
N GLY A 87 -2.94 -2.87 6.96
CA GLY A 87 -2.53 -1.49 7.09
C GLY A 87 -3.04 -0.65 5.93
N PHE A 88 -3.22 0.63 6.20
CA PHE A 88 -3.66 1.62 5.23
C PHE A 88 -2.96 2.95 5.51
N GLU A 89 -2.49 3.60 4.47
CA GLU A 89 -1.83 4.89 4.54
C GLU A 89 -2.30 5.81 3.42
N ILE A 90 -2.29 7.13 3.68
CA ILE A 90 -2.51 8.20 2.71
C ILE A 90 -1.27 9.08 2.67
N GLY A 91 -0.82 9.49 1.49
CA GLY A 91 0.34 10.36 1.31
C GLY A 91 1.60 9.77 1.94
N ASP A 92 2.29 10.53 2.78
CA ASP A 92 3.49 10.05 3.48
C ASP A 92 3.18 9.01 4.57
N GLY A 93 1.89 8.83 4.95
CA GLY A 93 1.48 7.78 5.87
C GLY A 93 2.16 7.89 7.23
N PHE A 94 2.75 6.80 7.72
CA PHE A 94 3.44 6.75 9.00
C PHE A 94 4.72 7.61 9.06
N ASP A 95 5.32 7.96 7.92
CA ASP A 95 6.53 8.78 7.90
C ASP A 95 6.26 10.21 8.37
N VAL A 96 5.00 10.70 8.36
CA VAL A 96 4.65 12.00 8.93
C VAL A 96 5.02 12.12 10.42
N ALA A 97 5.09 11.01 11.14
CA ALA A 97 5.49 11.01 12.56
C ALA A 97 6.95 11.41 12.78
N LYS A 98 7.79 11.32 11.75
CA LYS A 98 9.21 11.73 11.76
C LYS A 98 9.41 13.14 11.20
N ALA A 99 8.38 13.70 10.55
CA ALA A 99 8.45 14.99 9.91
C ALA A 99 8.20 16.13 10.92
N THR A 100 8.60 17.34 10.52
CA THR A 100 8.23 18.57 11.21
C THR A 100 7.19 19.31 10.38
N GLY A 101 6.37 20.17 10.99
CA GLY A 101 5.37 20.96 10.26
C GLY A 101 5.98 21.74 9.09
N LYS A 102 7.21 22.25 9.27
CA LYS A 102 7.90 22.97 8.21
C LYS A 102 8.23 22.11 6.99
N ASN A 103 8.53 20.83 7.20
CA ASN A 103 8.93 19.91 6.12
C ASN A 103 7.74 19.12 5.55
N ASN A 104 6.64 19.02 6.30
CA ASN A 104 5.46 18.24 5.90
C ASN A 104 4.36 19.09 5.24
N ASN A 105 4.45 20.43 5.33
CA ASN A 105 3.45 21.29 4.70
C ASN A 105 3.60 21.26 3.17
N ASP A 106 2.48 21.04 2.49
CA ASP A 106 2.36 21.17 1.05
C ASP A 106 2.12 22.65 0.69
N ALA A 107 3.17 23.34 0.27
CA ALA A 107 3.07 24.75 -0.09
C ALA A 107 2.20 24.95 -1.34
N PHE A 108 1.27 25.90 -1.31
CA PHE A 108 0.52 26.30 -2.47
C PHE A 108 1.37 27.13 -3.43
N VAL A 109 1.26 26.84 -4.71
CA VAL A 109 1.97 27.52 -5.80
C VAL A 109 1.02 27.84 -6.94
N LEU A 110 1.44 28.74 -7.83
CA LEU A 110 0.76 28.95 -9.08
C LEU A 110 1.23 27.89 -10.09
N GLY A 111 0.33 27.05 -10.56
CA GLY A 111 0.62 26.05 -11.58
C GLY A 111 0.86 26.68 -12.96
N GLU A 112 1.43 25.91 -13.87
CA GLU A 112 1.71 26.35 -15.24
C GLU A 112 0.43 26.72 -16.01
N ASP A 113 -0.70 26.15 -15.64
CA ASP A 113 -2.04 26.44 -16.18
C ASP A 113 -2.72 27.67 -15.55
N GLY A 114 -2.03 28.40 -14.68
CA GLY A 114 -2.52 29.55 -13.94
C GLY A 114 -3.48 29.24 -12.79
N ARG A 115 -3.61 27.97 -12.41
CA ARG A 115 -4.43 27.52 -11.29
C ARG A 115 -3.59 27.31 -10.04
N ILE A 116 -4.26 27.28 -8.89
CA ILE A 116 -3.61 26.92 -7.63
C ILE A 116 -3.24 25.43 -7.68
N ALA A 117 -1.97 25.16 -7.41
CA ALA A 117 -1.42 23.82 -7.29
C ALA A 117 -0.64 23.71 -5.97
N LYS A 118 -0.10 22.52 -5.66
CA LYS A 118 0.81 22.28 -4.54
C LYS A 118 2.19 21.95 -5.06
N ALA A 119 3.23 22.42 -4.37
CA ALA A 119 4.62 22.11 -4.69
C ALA A 119 4.97 20.65 -4.35
N THR A 120 4.32 20.09 -3.33
CA THR A 120 4.49 18.72 -2.82
C THR A 120 3.13 18.09 -2.58
N ASN A 121 3.09 16.80 -2.27
CA ASN A 121 1.85 16.09 -1.99
C ASN A 121 2.00 15.12 -0.79
N HIS A 122 2.57 15.62 0.30
CA HIS A 122 2.74 14.88 1.56
C HIS A 122 1.39 14.42 2.13
N ALA A 123 0.36 15.25 2.00
CA ALA A 123 -1.00 14.94 2.43
C ALA A 123 -1.70 13.88 1.55
N GLY A 124 -1.12 13.51 0.40
CA GLY A 124 -1.68 12.50 -0.50
C GLY A 124 -3.02 12.88 -1.11
N GLY A 125 -3.22 14.17 -1.46
CA GLY A 125 -4.40 14.66 -2.17
C GLY A 125 -5.63 14.90 -1.28
N ILE A 126 -5.51 14.79 0.04
CA ILE A 126 -6.62 14.97 0.98
C ILE A 126 -6.22 15.92 2.10
N LEU A 127 -6.91 17.04 2.20
CA LEU A 127 -6.76 18.05 3.24
C LEU A 127 -8.08 18.22 4.01
N GLY A 128 -8.01 18.25 5.33
CA GLY A 128 -9.20 18.39 6.18
C GLY A 128 -10.25 17.29 6.01
N GLY A 129 -9.92 16.19 5.36
CA GLY A 129 -10.83 15.09 5.05
C GLY A 129 -11.52 15.19 3.69
N MET A 130 -11.16 16.18 2.88
CA MET A 130 -11.68 16.40 1.52
C MET A 130 -10.55 16.32 0.50
N SER A 131 -10.88 15.90 -0.74
CA SER A 131 -9.93 15.98 -1.84
C SER A 131 -9.54 17.43 -2.13
N ASP A 132 -8.28 17.66 -2.47
CA ASP A 132 -7.73 19.00 -2.73
C ASP A 132 -7.41 19.26 -4.21
N GLY A 133 -7.72 18.30 -5.10
CA GLY A 133 -7.47 18.37 -6.54
C GLY A 133 -6.11 17.77 -6.96
N SER A 134 -5.25 17.42 -6.01
CA SER A 134 -4.02 16.67 -6.29
C SER A 134 -4.30 15.18 -6.46
N ASP A 135 -3.33 14.43 -6.98
CA ASP A 135 -3.43 12.97 -7.03
C ASP A 135 -3.61 12.40 -5.63
N ILE A 136 -4.61 11.53 -5.46
CA ILE A 136 -4.77 10.81 -4.20
C ILE A 136 -3.84 9.61 -4.24
N ILE A 137 -2.95 9.53 -3.23
CA ILE A 137 -1.97 8.46 -3.10
C ILE A 137 -2.30 7.69 -1.83
N LEU A 138 -2.61 6.41 -1.98
CA LEU A 138 -2.85 5.52 -0.85
C LEU A 138 -2.05 4.22 -0.96
N ARG A 139 -1.76 3.61 0.17
CA ARG A 139 -1.08 2.31 0.26
C ARG A 139 -1.83 1.37 1.18
N ALA A 140 -1.86 0.11 0.79
CA ALA A 140 -2.44 -0.98 1.56
C ALA A 140 -1.40 -2.06 1.84
N ALA A 141 -1.20 -2.41 3.10
CA ALA A 141 -0.34 -3.51 3.50
C ALA A 141 -1.16 -4.80 3.58
N ILE A 142 -0.72 -5.83 2.88
CA ILE A 142 -1.37 -7.14 2.79
C ILE A 142 -0.50 -8.17 3.52
N LYS A 143 -1.10 -8.89 4.47
CA LYS A 143 -0.37 -9.93 5.20
C LYS A 143 -0.09 -11.15 4.32
N PRO A 144 0.95 -11.95 4.62
CA PRO A 144 1.14 -13.26 4.03
C PRO A 144 -0.09 -14.16 4.25
N THR A 145 -0.36 -15.05 3.30
CA THR A 145 -1.39 -16.08 3.45
C THR A 145 -0.99 -17.03 4.58
N PRO A 146 -1.83 -17.27 5.59
CA PRO A 146 -1.47 -18.15 6.71
C PRO A 146 -1.51 -19.65 6.31
N SER A 147 -2.21 -19.98 5.23
CA SER A 147 -2.31 -21.34 4.70
C SER A 147 -1.07 -21.66 3.87
N ILE A 148 0.01 -22.07 4.54
CA ILE A 148 1.27 -22.48 3.93
C ILE A 148 1.43 -24.00 4.04
N ALA A 149 2.22 -24.61 3.13
CA ALA A 149 2.47 -26.03 3.12
C ALA A 149 3.53 -26.48 4.14
N ALA A 150 4.25 -25.54 4.77
CA ALA A 150 5.15 -25.84 5.85
C ALA A 150 4.39 -26.31 7.11
N THR A 151 4.98 -27.23 7.86
CA THR A 151 4.41 -27.74 9.11
C THR A 151 4.22 -26.62 10.14
N GLN A 152 3.01 -26.48 10.65
CA GLN A 152 2.63 -25.44 11.61
C GLN A 152 2.27 -26.03 12.98
N ARG A 153 2.58 -25.31 14.05
CA ARG A 153 2.16 -25.65 15.41
C ARG A 153 0.74 -25.17 15.64
N THR A 154 -0.10 -26.05 16.14
CA THR A 154 -1.47 -25.74 16.55
C THR A 154 -1.87 -26.58 17.76
N VAL A 155 -3.10 -26.45 18.20
CA VAL A 155 -3.68 -27.26 19.27
C VAL A 155 -4.90 -28.01 18.75
N ASN A 156 -5.14 -29.22 19.24
CA ASN A 156 -6.37 -29.96 18.98
C ASN A 156 -7.48 -29.51 19.96
N GLN A 157 -8.67 -30.10 19.81
CA GLN A 157 -9.82 -29.79 20.68
C GLN A 157 -9.57 -30.08 22.17
N SER A 158 -8.61 -30.96 22.49
CA SER A 158 -8.19 -31.28 23.85
C SER A 158 -7.09 -30.35 24.36
N LEU A 159 -6.79 -29.24 23.65
CA LEU A 159 -5.74 -28.26 23.95
C LEU A 159 -4.31 -28.84 23.96
N SER A 160 -4.12 -30.03 23.37
CA SER A 160 -2.78 -30.61 23.19
C SER A 160 -2.10 -29.98 21.98
N LEU A 161 -0.81 -29.67 22.11
CA LEU A 161 0.01 -29.16 20.99
C LEU A 161 0.16 -30.25 19.92
N ILE A 162 -0.13 -29.88 18.68
CA ILE A 162 0.07 -30.74 17.51
C ILE A 162 0.78 -29.95 16.41
N HIS A 163 1.33 -30.67 15.43
CA HIS A 163 1.88 -30.08 14.22
C HIS A 163 1.03 -30.56 13.03
N ILE A 164 0.66 -29.62 12.18
CA ILE A 164 -0.10 -29.91 10.94
C ILE A 164 0.73 -29.45 9.75
N SER A 165 0.69 -30.23 8.67
CA SER A 165 1.31 -29.90 7.38
C SER A 165 0.31 -29.42 6.33
N GLU A 166 -0.98 -29.42 6.65
CA GLU A 166 -2.04 -28.92 5.79
C GLU A 166 -2.75 -27.73 6.44
N PRO A 167 -3.08 -26.69 5.66
CA PRO A 167 -3.81 -25.55 6.19
C PRO A 167 -5.22 -25.97 6.62
N THR A 168 -5.55 -25.74 7.88
CA THR A 168 -6.94 -25.79 8.35
C THR A 168 -7.72 -24.66 7.69
N ARG A 169 -8.75 -25.02 6.93
CA ARG A 169 -9.75 -24.08 6.41
C ARG A 169 -10.67 -23.59 7.51
#